data_d0c9eb2b6f64303b1ddbf9d9a40683ee
#
_entry.id   d0c9eb2b6f64303b1ddbf9d9a40683ee
#
_cell.length_a   1.000
_cell.length_b   1.000
_cell.length_c   1.000
_cell.angle_alpha   90.00
_cell.angle_beta   90.00
_cell.angle_gamma   90.00
#
_symmetry.space_group_name_H-M   'P 1'
#
loop_
_entity.id
_entity.type
_entity.pdbx_description
1 polymer ?
#
loop_
_entity_poly.entity_id
_entity_poly.type
_entity_poly.pdbx_seq_one_letter_code
_entity_poly.pdbx_strand_id
1 'polypeptide(L)'
;MKKIIALILSAVTLSVSAQTDESDNGVVSLAGREGFSIKSKKGDFVFKPYTLIQTAAKYNWYDDEGLDKAYNQDNVMNSGFAIPYAILGFTGKVYDRISFNLCINAAASGGALLQQAWFDVKANNALSFRVGKFKTPYTHAYLTTLGETLLPIVPTSLTTNVIMPHVLNAVNPTIGTGFDLGVMAHGLVANNKFSYEAGIFNGTGAGVNSATKTLSDDIKGLPSLFYAGRIAVMPFGYMPTSQGNPNNLNDKKMIIALSANTNVEAQSESTNDTRAGFEFAYMVNKLYFATEFYYMHIGFTDRQKIDDTFDYWGGYAQAGYFVAPQWQVAARYDFMDRNATSKDGIINMPAFGFNYFIKDTNLKLQAMYQYMGRKGHDTQLDRDNDDLGLATHSVTVMLQYAF
;
A
#
# COMPACT_ATOMS: atom_id res chain seq x y z
N MET A 1 11.21 -24.88 -8.74
CA MET A 1 9.79 -24.56 -8.99
C MET A 1 8.86 -25.77 -8.95
N LYS A 2 9.08 -26.83 -9.74
CA LYS A 2 8.17 -28.03 -9.74
C LYS A 2 8.00 -28.70 -8.37
N LYS A 3 9.03 -28.71 -7.51
CA LYS A 3 8.96 -29.32 -6.17
C LYS A 3 8.20 -28.49 -5.14
N ILE A 4 8.15 -27.16 -5.29
CA ILE A 4 7.40 -26.25 -4.40
C ILE A 4 5.91 -26.32 -4.72
N ILE A 5 5.55 -26.41 -6.01
CA ILE A 5 4.15 -26.57 -6.45
C ILE A 5 3.61 -27.94 -5.97
N ALA A 6 4.42 -28.98 -6.00
CA ALA A 6 4.03 -30.30 -5.49
C ALA A 6 3.80 -30.28 -3.97
N LEU A 7 4.55 -29.49 -3.20
CA LEU A 7 4.36 -29.35 -1.76
C LEU A 7 3.05 -28.62 -1.41
N ILE A 8 2.69 -27.59 -2.19
CA ILE A 8 1.44 -26.84 -2.02
C ILE A 8 0.23 -27.70 -2.41
N LEU A 9 0.32 -28.45 -3.50
CA LEU A 9 -0.73 -29.38 -3.91
C LEU A 9 -0.90 -30.55 -2.94
N SER A 10 0.18 -31.07 -2.35
CA SER A 10 0.10 -32.12 -1.33
C SER A 10 -0.52 -31.63 -0.02
N ALA A 11 -0.36 -30.36 0.36
CA ALA A 11 -1.02 -29.78 1.52
C ALA A 11 -2.55 -29.64 1.32
N VAL A 12 -2.99 -29.40 0.08
CA VAL A 12 -4.42 -29.31 -0.26
C VAL A 12 -5.08 -30.71 -0.33
N THR A 13 -4.34 -31.72 -0.74
CA THR A 13 -4.87 -33.11 -0.79
C THR A 13 -4.92 -33.79 0.59
N LEU A 14 -4.14 -33.34 1.57
CA LEU A 14 -4.21 -33.83 2.95
C LEU A 14 -5.50 -33.40 3.69
N SER A 15 -6.23 -32.42 3.18
CA SER A 15 -7.45 -31.95 3.83
C SER A 15 -8.72 -32.75 3.48
N VAL A 16 -8.65 -33.70 2.54
CA VAL A 16 -9.83 -34.48 2.08
C VAL A 16 -9.99 -35.82 2.81
N SER A 17 -8.99 -36.26 3.57
CA SER A 17 -9.01 -37.57 4.25
C SER A 17 -8.84 -37.49 5.78
N ALA A 18 -9.28 -36.40 6.42
CA ALA A 18 -9.35 -36.34 7.87
C ALA A 18 -10.52 -37.20 8.37
N GLN A 19 -10.33 -38.51 8.38
CA GLN A 19 -11.11 -39.39 9.22
C GLN A 19 -10.86 -39.01 10.70
N THR A 20 -11.95 -38.89 11.42
CA THR A 20 -12.00 -38.59 12.85
C THR A 20 -11.33 -39.71 13.66
N ASP A 21 -10.07 -39.56 13.96
CA ASP A 21 -9.49 -40.29 15.07
C ASP A 21 -9.72 -39.49 16.37
N GLU A 22 -10.26 -40.11 17.39
CA GLU A 22 -10.62 -39.52 18.69
C GLU A 22 -9.39 -39.10 19.53
N SER A 23 -8.24 -38.86 18.92
CA SER A 23 -7.11 -38.30 19.66
C SER A 23 -7.33 -36.79 19.95
N ASP A 24 -6.92 -36.33 21.11
CA ASP A 24 -7.00 -34.98 21.62
C ASP A 24 -6.35 -33.89 20.68
N ASN A 25 -5.72 -34.35 19.62
CA ASN A 25 -5.01 -33.55 18.58
C ASN A 25 -5.78 -33.43 17.25
N GLY A 26 -7.09 -33.65 17.22
CA GLY A 26 -7.88 -33.58 16.00
C GLY A 26 -7.88 -32.16 15.37
N VAL A 27 -7.90 -32.14 14.04
CA VAL A 27 -7.96 -30.93 13.23
C VAL A 27 -9.36 -30.74 12.65
N VAL A 28 -9.92 -29.54 12.73
CA VAL A 28 -11.20 -29.19 12.14
C VAL A 28 -10.96 -28.23 10.98
N SER A 29 -11.40 -28.60 9.78
CA SER A 29 -11.41 -27.68 8.64
C SER A 29 -12.79 -27.03 8.53
N LEU A 30 -12.79 -25.71 8.35
CA LEU A 30 -14.00 -24.91 8.18
C LEU A 30 -13.91 -24.16 6.84
N ALA A 31 -14.92 -24.32 6.01
CA ALA A 31 -15.12 -23.53 4.81
C ALA A 31 -16.39 -22.68 4.99
N GLY A 32 -16.31 -21.40 4.74
CA GLY A 32 -17.43 -20.48 4.92
C GLY A 32 -17.22 -19.15 4.20
N ARG A 33 -18.05 -18.15 4.52
CA ARG A 33 -17.94 -16.79 3.95
C ARG A 33 -16.57 -16.13 4.16
N GLU A 34 -15.86 -16.51 5.22
CA GLU A 34 -14.53 -15.98 5.59
C GLU A 34 -13.37 -16.77 4.97
N GLY A 35 -13.64 -17.62 3.97
CA GLY A 35 -12.66 -18.50 3.34
C GLY A 35 -12.45 -19.80 4.10
N PHE A 36 -11.33 -20.47 3.81
CA PHE A 36 -10.97 -21.73 4.39
C PHE A 36 -10.08 -21.54 5.63
N SER A 37 -10.32 -22.30 6.69
CA SER A 37 -9.46 -22.31 7.87
C SER A 37 -9.31 -23.70 8.45
N ILE A 38 -8.11 -24.01 8.93
CA ILE A 38 -7.79 -25.22 9.68
C ILE A 38 -7.57 -24.80 11.13
N LYS A 39 -8.23 -25.49 12.05
CA LYS A 39 -8.13 -25.21 13.50
C LYS A 39 -7.86 -26.51 14.25
N SER A 40 -7.06 -26.44 15.32
CA SER A 40 -7.01 -27.53 16.32
C SER A 40 -8.34 -27.62 17.07
N LYS A 41 -8.69 -28.77 17.63
CA LYS A 41 -9.91 -28.94 18.43
C LYS A 41 -10.01 -27.94 19.59
N LYS A 42 -8.89 -27.64 20.23
CA LYS A 42 -8.82 -26.65 21.35
C LYS A 42 -8.83 -25.21 20.87
N GLY A 43 -8.69 -24.96 19.55
CA GLY A 43 -8.59 -23.63 18.97
C GLY A 43 -7.25 -22.95 19.17
N ASP A 44 -6.26 -23.61 19.78
CA ASP A 44 -4.93 -23.06 20.07
C ASP A 44 -4.13 -22.74 18.80
N PHE A 45 -4.43 -23.43 17.70
CA PHE A 45 -3.81 -23.23 16.41
C PHE A 45 -4.88 -22.92 15.37
N VAL A 46 -4.67 -21.84 14.62
CA VAL A 46 -5.48 -21.46 13.48
C VAL A 46 -4.58 -21.18 12.30
N PHE A 47 -4.88 -21.78 11.15
CA PHE A 47 -4.18 -21.59 9.90
C PHE A 47 -5.21 -21.23 8.83
N LYS A 48 -5.01 -20.11 8.13
CA LYS A 48 -5.88 -19.62 7.06
C LYS A 48 -5.03 -19.32 5.82
N PRO A 49 -5.13 -20.08 4.74
CA PRO A 49 -4.64 -19.66 3.45
C PRO A 49 -5.53 -18.52 2.90
N TYR A 50 -4.94 -17.64 2.13
CA TYR A 50 -5.68 -16.61 1.40
C TYR A 50 -5.01 -16.30 0.07
N THR A 51 -5.79 -15.78 -0.87
CA THR A 51 -5.28 -15.32 -2.15
C THR A 51 -5.92 -14.02 -2.58
N LEU A 52 -5.21 -13.28 -3.43
CA LEU A 52 -5.74 -12.13 -4.16
C LEU A 52 -5.17 -12.17 -5.57
N ILE A 53 -6.04 -12.25 -6.55
CA ILE A 53 -5.67 -12.14 -7.96
C ILE A 53 -6.39 -10.92 -8.53
N GLN A 54 -5.62 -10.03 -9.14
CA GLN A 54 -6.15 -8.89 -9.86
C GLN A 54 -5.66 -8.94 -11.30
N THR A 55 -6.58 -8.83 -12.25
CA THR A 55 -6.30 -8.66 -13.66
C THR A 55 -6.85 -7.33 -14.12
N ALA A 56 -6.09 -6.59 -14.90
CA ALA A 56 -6.48 -5.26 -15.35
C ALA A 56 -6.27 -5.12 -16.86
N ALA A 57 -7.17 -4.40 -17.51
CA ALA A 57 -6.97 -3.81 -18.81
C ALA A 57 -6.77 -2.31 -18.64
N LYS A 58 -5.75 -1.75 -19.29
CA LYS A 58 -5.44 -0.33 -19.28
C LYS A 58 -5.44 0.21 -20.70
N TYR A 59 -5.95 1.41 -20.84
CA TYR A 59 -5.88 2.20 -22.06
C TYR A 59 -5.47 3.62 -21.69
N ASN A 60 -4.35 4.10 -22.21
CA ASN A 60 -3.84 5.44 -21.99
C ASN A 60 -3.74 6.16 -23.34
N TRP A 61 -4.11 7.45 -23.34
CA TRP A 61 -3.86 8.34 -24.46
C TRP A 61 -3.38 9.70 -23.94
N TYR A 62 -2.70 10.41 -24.79
CA TYR A 62 -2.06 11.67 -24.47
C TYR A 62 -2.70 12.76 -25.35
N ASP A 63 -2.72 13.99 -24.86
CA ASP A 63 -3.08 15.15 -25.69
C ASP A 63 -2.02 15.35 -26.79
N ASP A 64 -2.50 15.52 -28.03
CA ASP A 64 -1.67 15.48 -29.24
C ASP A 64 -0.59 16.57 -29.32
N GLU A 65 -0.90 17.78 -28.82
CA GLU A 65 -0.06 18.97 -29.03
C GLU A 65 1.31 18.88 -28.34
N GLY A 66 1.41 18.15 -27.21
CA GLY A 66 2.66 18.02 -26.46
C GLY A 66 3.62 16.95 -27.02
N LEU A 67 3.08 15.86 -27.57
CA LEU A 67 3.90 14.74 -28.07
C LEU A 67 4.46 14.96 -29.46
N ASP A 68 3.71 15.61 -30.32
CA ASP A 68 4.16 15.96 -31.67
C ASP A 68 5.42 16.83 -31.65
N LYS A 69 5.48 17.79 -30.70
CA LYS A 69 6.62 18.68 -30.54
C LYS A 69 7.82 18.02 -29.85
N ALA A 70 7.59 17.16 -28.85
CA ALA A 70 8.66 16.58 -28.05
C ALA A 70 9.32 15.37 -28.69
N TYR A 71 8.57 14.54 -29.41
CA TYR A 71 9.04 13.24 -29.90
C TYR A 71 8.86 13.03 -31.40
N ASN A 72 8.27 13.98 -32.10
CA ASN A 72 7.93 13.88 -33.53
C ASN A 72 7.11 12.61 -33.83
N GLN A 73 6.19 12.26 -32.92
CA GLN A 73 5.34 11.07 -32.97
C GLN A 73 3.87 11.45 -32.85
N ASP A 74 3.12 11.13 -33.88
CA ASP A 74 1.66 11.28 -33.88
C ASP A 74 1.05 10.25 -32.91
N ASN A 75 0.22 10.68 -31.95
CA ASN A 75 -0.70 9.86 -31.15
C ASN A 75 -0.08 8.61 -30.49
N VAL A 76 0.65 8.77 -29.41
CA VAL A 76 1.10 7.61 -28.61
C VAL A 76 -0.05 7.10 -27.76
N MET A 77 -0.65 6.01 -28.17
CA MET A 77 -1.61 5.24 -27.39
C MET A 77 -0.91 4.04 -26.77
N ASN A 78 -1.11 3.83 -25.49
CA ASN A 78 -0.60 2.66 -24.79
C ASN A 78 -1.77 1.88 -24.18
N SER A 79 -1.96 0.65 -24.65
CA SER A 79 -2.99 -0.24 -24.15
C SER A 79 -2.45 -1.63 -23.86
N GLY A 80 -3.00 -2.30 -22.87
CA GLY A 80 -2.55 -3.64 -22.56
C GLY A 80 -3.26 -4.26 -21.37
N PHE A 81 -2.92 -5.52 -21.14
CA PHE A 81 -3.36 -6.27 -19.99
C PHE A 81 -2.25 -6.38 -18.96
N ALA A 82 -2.61 -6.40 -17.69
CA ALA A 82 -1.68 -6.54 -16.58
C ALA A 82 -2.25 -7.47 -15.50
N ILE A 83 -1.37 -8.05 -14.74
CA ILE A 83 -1.66 -8.71 -13.46
C ILE A 83 -0.98 -7.88 -12.36
N PRO A 84 -1.66 -6.85 -11.81
CA PRO A 84 -1.07 -6.01 -10.79
C PRO A 84 -0.66 -6.79 -9.54
N TYR A 85 -1.49 -7.76 -9.14
CA TYR A 85 -1.23 -8.60 -7.99
C TYR A 85 -1.67 -10.04 -8.22
N ALA A 86 -0.81 -10.96 -7.81
CA ALA A 86 -1.06 -12.39 -7.72
C ALA A 86 -0.54 -12.89 -6.36
N ILE A 87 -1.32 -12.65 -5.32
CA ILE A 87 -0.94 -12.88 -3.93
C ILE A 87 -1.36 -14.28 -3.51
N LEU A 88 -0.46 -14.98 -2.88
CA LEU A 88 -0.71 -16.21 -2.14
C LEU A 88 -0.13 -16.05 -0.74
N GLY A 89 -0.94 -16.26 0.27
CA GLY A 89 -0.51 -16.07 1.64
C GLY A 89 -1.12 -17.04 2.62
N PHE A 90 -0.54 -17.04 3.80
CA PHE A 90 -0.97 -17.81 4.95
C PHE A 90 -0.96 -16.91 6.16
N THR A 91 -2.05 -16.91 6.91
CA THR A 91 -2.13 -16.21 8.19
C THR A 91 -2.65 -17.16 9.26
N GLY A 92 -2.37 -16.87 10.49
CA GLY A 92 -2.87 -17.71 11.56
C GLY A 92 -2.52 -17.23 12.95
N LYS A 93 -2.87 -18.07 13.92
CA LYS A 93 -2.58 -17.87 15.35
C LYS A 93 -1.96 -19.13 15.92
N VAL A 94 -1.04 -18.93 16.86
CA VAL A 94 -0.47 -19.96 17.71
C VAL A 94 -0.73 -19.53 19.14
N TYR A 95 -1.56 -20.27 19.83
CA TYR A 95 -2.20 -19.82 21.05
C TYR A 95 -2.90 -18.44 20.84
N ASP A 96 -3.47 -17.84 21.82
CA ASP A 96 -4.13 -16.53 21.66
C ASP A 96 -3.16 -15.33 21.63
N ARG A 97 -1.86 -15.57 21.67
CA ARG A 97 -0.85 -14.54 21.87
C ARG A 97 0.05 -14.30 20.67
N ILE A 98 0.20 -15.28 19.79
CA ILE A 98 1.10 -15.16 18.63
C ILE A 98 0.27 -15.27 17.37
N SER A 99 0.33 -14.26 16.53
CA SER A 99 -0.18 -14.32 15.16
C SER A 99 0.96 -14.21 14.16
N PHE A 100 0.74 -14.72 12.97
CA PHE A 100 1.74 -14.68 11.90
C PHE A 100 1.09 -14.43 10.54
N ASN A 101 1.89 -13.94 9.63
CA ASN A 101 1.55 -13.85 8.21
C ASN A 101 2.78 -14.16 7.36
N LEU A 102 2.56 -14.94 6.32
CA LEU A 102 3.51 -15.16 5.23
C LEU A 102 2.78 -14.90 3.92
N CYS A 103 3.31 -14.02 3.09
CA CYS A 103 2.66 -13.60 1.87
C CYS A 103 3.69 -13.39 0.76
N ILE A 104 3.44 -14.00 -0.39
CA ILE A 104 4.18 -13.78 -1.63
C ILE A 104 3.29 -13.10 -2.66
N ASN A 105 3.88 -12.25 -3.49
CA ASN A 105 3.25 -11.70 -4.68
C ASN A 105 3.94 -12.30 -5.92
N ALA A 106 3.31 -13.26 -6.56
CA ALA A 106 3.85 -13.95 -7.73
C ALA A 106 3.93 -13.04 -8.98
N ALA A 107 3.27 -11.88 -8.98
CA ALA A 107 3.41 -10.87 -10.02
C ALA A 107 4.67 -9.99 -9.86
N ALA A 108 5.33 -10.06 -8.69
CA ALA A 108 6.56 -9.33 -8.42
C ALA A 108 7.80 -10.21 -8.69
N SER A 109 8.96 -9.58 -8.77
CA SER A 109 10.26 -10.24 -8.99
C SER A 109 11.27 -9.90 -7.90
N GLY A 110 12.36 -10.66 -7.84
CA GLY A 110 13.44 -10.41 -6.89
C GLY A 110 12.99 -10.47 -5.43
N GLY A 111 13.52 -9.62 -4.59
CA GLY A 111 13.19 -9.53 -3.17
C GLY A 111 11.75 -9.10 -2.88
N ALA A 112 11.09 -8.42 -3.81
CA ALA A 112 9.69 -8.02 -3.71
C ALA A 112 8.70 -9.20 -3.83
N LEU A 113 9.15 -10.36 -4.29
CA LEU A 113 8.35 -11.59 -4.29
C LEU A 113 7.85 -11.93 -2.88
N LEU A 114 8.71 -11.87 -1.87
CA LEU A 114 8.31 -11.99 -0.47
C LEU A 114 7.73 -10.65 0.00
N GLN A 115 6.42 -10.52 -0.02
CA GLN A 115 5.76 -9.27 0.34
C GLN A 115 5.69 -9.07 1.85
N GLN A 116 5.31 -10.11 2.60
CA GLN A 116 5.24 -10.08 4.05
C GLN A 116 5.72 -11.40 4.66
N ALA A 117 6.41 -11.31 5.78
CA ALA A 117 6.77 -12.45 6.62
C ALA A 117 7.00 -11.93 8.04
N TRP A 118 6.03 -12.10 8.93
CA TRP A 118 6.12 -11.54 10.27
C TRP A 118 5.42 -12.38 11.32
N PHE A 119 5.86 -12.21 12.55
CA PHE A 119 5.19 -12.64 13.76
C PHE A 119 4.77 -11.42 14.58
N ASP A 120 3.62 -11.53 15.23
CA ASP A 120 3.06 -10.51 16.11
C ASP A 120 2.76 -11.15 17.46
N VAL A 121 3.44 -10.68 18.51
CA VAL A 121 3.35 -11.22 19.86
C VAL A 121 2.58 -10.24 20.73
N LYS A 122 1.38 -10.65 21.16
CA LYS A 122 0.51 -9.89 22.04
C LYS A 122 0.97 -10.00 23.48
N ALA A 123 1.54 -8.94 24.05
CA ALA A 123 1.87 -8.87 25.46
C ALA A 123 0.60 -8.70 26.33
N ASN A 124 -0.29 -7.77 25.91
CA ASN A 124 -1.61 -7.54 26.50
C ASN A 124 -2.53 -6.86 25.47
N ASN A 125 -3.72 -6.42 25.87
CA ASN A 125 -4.67 -5.78 24.93
C ASN A 125 -4.19 -4.42 24.38
N ALA A 126 -3.30 -3.75 25.09
CA ALA A 126 -2.80 -2.43 24.74
C ALA A 126 -1.42 -2.49 24.05
N LEU A 127 -0.71 -3.62 24.06
CA LEU A 127 0.65 -3.71 23.57
C LEU A 127 0.89 -5.04 22.87
N SER A 128 1.36 -4.96 21.65
CA SER A 128 1.88 -6.06 20.83
C SER A 128 3.20 -5.67 20.20
N PHE A 129 4.01 -6.66 19.87
CA PHE A 129 5.27 -6.49 19.16
C PHE A 129 5.24 -7.30 17.88
N ARG A 130 5.48 -6.63 16.75
CA ARG A 130 5.62 -7.27 15.44
C ARG A 130 7.06 -7.29 15.01
N VAL A 131 7.52 -8.43 14.49
CA VAL A 131 8.89 -8.63 14.01
C VAL A 131 8.83 -9.30 12.64
N GLY A 132 9.64 -8.85 11.71
CA GLY A 132 9.75 -9.41 10.37
C GLY A 132 9.60 -8.36 9.27
N LYS A 133 9.14 -8.79 8.09
CA LYS A 133 8.88 -7.94 6.93
C LYS A 133 7.38 -7.60 6.86
N PHE A 134 7.04 -6.32 6.94
CA PHE A 134 5.67 -5.84 6.91
C PHE A 134 5.60 -4.36 6.48
N LYS A 135 4.39 -3.85 6.23
CA LYS A 135 4.18 -2.42 5.96
C LYS A 135 4.62 -1.58 7.15
N THR A 136 5.49 -0.61 6.90
CA THR A 136 5.85 0.39 7.91
C THR A 136 4.63 1.21 8.32
N PRO A 137 4.53 1.70 9.56
CA PRO A 137 3.39 2.49 10.01
C PRO A 137 3.39 3.86 9.35
N TYR A 138 2.52 4.02 8.36
CA TYR A 138 2.32 5.26 7.64
C TYR A 138 0.82 5.51 7.46
N THR A 139 0.36 6.13 6.43
CA THR A 139 -1.02 6.60 6.26
C THR A 139 -2.07 5.49 6.08
N HIS A 140 -3.33 5.81 6.27
CA HIS A 140 -4.46 4.85 6.16
C HIS A 140 -4.56 4.25 4.75
N ALA A 141 -4.43 5.06 3.70
CA ALA A 141 -4.47 4.55 2.33
C ALA A 141 -3.32 3.58 2.04
N TYR A 142 -2.13 3.87 2.56
CA TYR A 142 -0.98 2.97 2.45
C TYR A 142 -1.19 1.65 3.20
N LEU A 143 -1.77 1.72 4.40
CA LEU A 143 -2.06 0.54 5.22
C LEU A 143 -3.26 -0.26 4.70
N THR A 144 -4.12 0.34 3.87
CA THR A 144 -5.30 -0.33 3.29
C THR A 144 -4.90 -1.62 2.58
N THR A 145 -5.71 -2.65 2.79
CA THR A 145 -5.57 -3.93 2.10
C THR A 145 -5.80 -3.75 0.60
N LEU A 146 -4.93 -4.32 -0.22
CA LEU A 146 -4.96 -4.15 -1.68
C LEU A 146 -6.32 -4.54 -2.30
N GLY A 147 -6.98 -5.55 -1.75
CA GLY A 147 -8.31 -5.97 -2.18
C GLY A 147 -9.46 -5.03 -1.78
N GLU A 148 -9.21 -4.04 -0.92
CA GLU A 148 -10.23 -3.19 -0.31
C GLU A 148 -10.08 -1.70 -0.66
N THR A 149 -9.35 -1.40 -1.74
CA THR A 149 -9.22 -0.04 -2.27
C THR A 149 -10.50 0.44 -2.95
N LEU A 150 -10.80 1.74 -2.82
CA LEU A 150 -11.97 2.36 -3.41
C LEU A 150 -11.91 2.39 -4.95
N LEU A 151 -10.75 2.67 -5.50
CA LEU A 151 -10.48 2.69 -6.94
C LEU A 151 -9.39 1.66 -7.27
N PRO A 152 -9.33 1.16 -8.51
CA PRO A 152 -8.36 0.13 -8.92
C PRO A 152 -6.90 0.57 -8.77
N ILE A 153 -6.65 1.87 -8.84
CA ILE A 153 -5.31 2.44 -8.63
C ILE A 153 -5.35 3.30 -7.37
N VAL A 154 -4.40 3.08 -6.47
CA VAL A 154 -4.20 3.92 -5.28
C VAL A 154 -3.80 5.36 -5.67
N PRO A 155 -3.94 6.36 -4.79
CA PRO A 155 -3.51 7.73 -5.10
C PRO A 155 -2.06 7.78 -5.57
N THR A 156 -1.81 8.48 -6.67
CA THR A 156 -0.46 8.62 -7.26
C THR A 156 0.44 9.45 -6.34
N SER A 157 -0.11 10.46 -5.66
CA SER A 157 0.60 11.24 -4.65
C SER A 157 1.14 10.36 -3.52
N LEU A 158 0.34 9.41 -3.01
CA LEU A 158 0.79 8.45 -2.00
C LEU A 158 1.90 7.55 -2.54
N THR A 159 1.69 6.96 -3.71
CA THR A 159 2.66 6.05 -4.31
C THR A 159 3.98 6.76 -4.55
N THR A 160 3.95 7.96 -5.07
CA THR A 160 5.14 8.79 -5.30
C THR A 160 5.83 9.13 -3.99
N ASN A 161 5.11 9.56 -2.96
CA ASN A 161 5.67 9.85 -1.65
C ASN A 161 6.37 8.64 -1.02
N VAL A 162 5.78 7.45 -1.14
CA VAL A 162 6.36 6.22 -0.57
C VAL A 162 7.60 5.75 -1.34
N ILE A 163 7.62 5.93 -2.66
CA ILE A 163 8.66 5.37 -3.55
C ILE A 163 9.82 6.35 -3.80
N MET A 164 9.56 7.65 -3.78
CA MET A 164 10.40 8.67 -4.40
C MET A 164 11.86 8.78 -3.95
N PRO A 165 12.27 8.45 -2.70
CA PRO A 165 13.69 8.50 -2.33
C PRO A 165 14.60 7.67 -3.23
N HIS A 166 14.00 6.70 -3.91
CA HIS A 166 14.71 5.73 -4.72
C HIS A 166 14.67 6.06 -6.22
N VAL A 167 13.79 6.98 -6.63
CA VAL A 167 13.68 7.42 -8.03
C VAL A 167 14.84 8.35 -8.42
N LEU A 168 15.42 9.06 -7.47
CA LEU A 168 16.59 9.90 -7.71
C LEU A 168 17.86 9.08 -7.97
N ASN A 169 17.88 7.84 -7.56
CA ASN A 169 18.93 6.89 -7.89
C ASN A 169 18.40 5.92 -8.94
N ALA A 170 18.66 6.21 -10.22
CA ALA A 170 18.22 5.40 -11.36
C ALA A 170 18.70 3.94 -11.33
N VAL A 171 19.55 3.57 -10.36
CA VAL A 171 20.14 2.23 -10.23
C VAL A 171 19.25 1.27 -9.45
N ASN A 172 18.24 1.72 -8.70
CA ASN A 172 17.42 0.80 -7.90
C ASN A 172 15.93 1.18 -7.83
N PRO A 173 15.15 0.95 -8.91
CA PRO A 173 13.71 1.28 -8.94
C PRO A 173 12.83 0.37 -8.06
N THR A 174 13.39 -0.58 -7.32
CA THR A 174 12.66 -1.70 -6.70
C THR A 174 12.18 -1.46 -5.27
N ILE A 175 12.35 -0.28 -4.71
CA ILE A 175 12.05 -0.03 -3.29
C ILE A 175 10.59 0.43 -3.07
N GLY A 176 9.80 0.33 -4.09
CA GLY A 176 8.50 0.96 -4.22
C GLY A 176 7.29 0.31 -3.56
N THR A 177 7.41 -0.64 -2.66
CA THR A 177 6.21 -1.26 -2.06
C THR A 177 5.97 -0.91 -0.60
N GLY A 178 6.88 -0.14 0.02
CA GLY A 178 6.74 0.32 1.40
C GLY A 178 6.72 -0.76 2.47
N PHE A 179 7.09 -1.97 2.13
CA PHE A 179 7.36 -3.04 3.08
C PHE A 179 8.83 -3.00 3.48
N ASP A 180 9.13 -3.27 4.75
CA ASP A 180 10.52 -3.32 5.22
C ASP A 180 10.67 -4.34 6.36
N LEU A 181 11.92 -4.72 6.62
CA LEU A 181 12.30 -5.60 7.71
C LEU A 181 12.50 -4.78 8.97
N GLY A 182 11.84 -5.16 10.05
CA GLY A 182 11.98 -4.43 11.31
C GLY A 182 11.21 -5.00 12.48
N VAL A 183 11.14 -4.17 13.51
CA VAL A 183 10.41 -4.43 14.77
C VAL A 183 9.51 -3.25 15.03
N MET A 184 8.28 -3.50 15.46
CA MET A 184 7.28 -2.48 15.76
C MET A 184 6.53 -2.83 17.03
N ALA A 185 6.42 -1.87 17.94
CA ALA A 185 5.45 -1.89 19.03
C ALA A 185 4.16 -1.21 18.57
N HIS A 186 3.02 -1.81 18.87
CA HIS A 186 1.72 -1.25 18.50
C HIS A 186 0.63 -1.66 19.48
N GLY A 187 -0.46 -0.91 19.47
CA GLY A 187 -1.57 -1.23 20.35
C GLY A 187 -2.83 -0.42 20.09
N LEU A 188 -3.92 -0.93 20.68
CA LEU A 188 -5.22 -0.28 20.74
C LEU A 188 -5.58 -0.02 22.18
N VAL A 189 -5.88 1.22 22.54
CA VAL A 189 -6.22 1.66 23.87
C VAL A 189 -7.54 2.46 23.90
N ALA A 190 -7.98 2.88 25.07
CA ALA A 190 -9.20 3.67 25.25
C ALA A 190 -10.43 3.05 24.55
N ASN A 191 -10.69 1.75 24.78
CA ASN A 191 -11.77 1.01 24.16
C ASN A 191 -11.71 1.04 22.61
N ASN A 192 -10.54 0.83 22.05
CA ASN A 192 -10.25 0.86 20.61
C ASN A 192 -10.50 2.22 19.94
N LYS A 193 -10.46 3.31 20.72
CA LYS A 193 -10.60 4.68 20.19
C LYS A 193 -9.28 5.38 19.91
N PHE A 194 -8.17 4.79 20.35
CA PHE A 194 -6.84 5.30 20.09
C PHE A 194 -5.92 4.15 19.69
N SER A 195 -5.15 4.33 18.65
CA SER A 195 -4.06 3.42 18.25
C SER A 195 -2.73 4.14 18.18
N TYR A 196 -1.67 3.38 18.43
CA TYR A 196 -0.31 3.82 18.24
C TYR A 196 0.52 2.71 17.63
N GLU A 197 1.49 3.11 16.83
CA GLU A 197 2.45 2.26 16.14
C GLU A 197 3.80 2.97 16.15
N ALA A 198 4.86 2.28 16.58
CA ALA A 198 6.22 2.82 16.58
C ALA A 198 7.20 1.70 16.25
N GLY A 199 8.04 1.89 15.25
CA GLY A 199 8.92 0.83 14.76
C GLY A 199 10.27 1.32 14.28
N ILE A 200 11.19 0.38 14.21
CA ILE A 200 12.56 0.52 13.70
C ILE A 200 12.74 -0.52 12.62
N PHE A 201 13.23 -0.09 11.45
CA PHE A 201 13.36 -0.90 10.26
C PHE A 201 14.73 -0.72 9.61
N ASN A 202 15.07 -1.61 8.69
CA ASN A 202 16.34 -1.50 7.97
C ASN A 202 16.42 -0.26 7.06
N GLY A 203 15.30 0.23 6.53
CA GLY A 203 15.28 1.34 5.57
C GLY A 203 15.79 0.95 4.19
N THR A 204 15.71 -0.34 3.84
CA THR A 204 16.16 -0.88 2.55
C THR A 204 15.00 -1.19 1.62
N GLY A 205 13.77 -1.09 2.12
CA GLY A 205 12.53 -1.25 1.36
C GLY A 205 12.22 -2.68 0.95
N ALA A 206 11.18 -2.82 0.14
CA ALA A 206 10.57 -4.09 -0.17
C ALA A 206 11.42 -5.03 -1.04
N GLY A 207 12.28 -4.48 -1.86
CA GLY A 207 13.13 -5.27 -2.77
C GLY A 207 14.19 -6.12 -2.07
N VAL A 208 14.38 -5.95 -0.76
CA VAL A 208 15.46 -6.57 -0.01
C VAL A 208 14.92 -7.40 1.14
N ASN A 209 15.36 -8.65 1.25
CA ASN A 209 14.96 -9.59 2.31
C ASN A 209 16.04 -9.82 3.36
N SER A 210 17.24 -9.35 3.08
CA SER A 210 18.37 -9.40 4.04
C SER A 210 19.28 -8.24 3.71
N ALA A 211 19.32 -7.24 4.56
CA ALA A 211 20.27 -6.15 4.40
C ALA A 211 20.70 -5.63 5.75
N THR A 212 21.96 -5.30 5.82
CA THR A 212 22.50 -4.42 6.82
C THR A 212 22.95 -3.17 6.09
N LYS A 213 22.51 -2.00 6.53
CA LYS A 213 23.15 -0.75 6.13
C LYS A 213 24.57 -0.76 6.70
N THR A 214 25.54 -0.34 5.90
CA THR A 214 26.88 -0.03 6.41
C THR A 214 26.72 1.19 7.32
N LEU A 215 27.06 1.05 8.58
CA LEU A 215 27.11 2.17 9.51
C LEU A 215 28.32 3.03 9.13
N SER A 216 28.14 4.31 8.95
CA SER A 216 29.25 5.25 8.86
C SER A 216 29.85 5.44 10.26
N ASP A 217 31.16 5.38 10.38
CA ASP A 217 31.88 5.61 11.65
C ASP A 217 31.72 7.04 12.20
N ASP A 218 31.20 7.94 11.37
CA ASP A 218 31.04 9.38 11.70
C ASP A 218 29.67 9.74 12.27
N ILE A 219 28.75 8.76 12.46
CA ILE A 219 27.39 9.05 12.93
C ILE A 219 27.41 9.45 14.40
N LYS A 220 27.24 10.72 14.63
CA LYS A 220 26.90 11.28 15.95
C LYS A 220 25.37 11.31 16.08
N GLY A 221 24.77 10.25 16.60
CA GLY A 221 23.30 10.24 16.78
C GLY A 221 22.66 8.88 16.65
N LEU A 222 21.51 8.82 15.99
CA LEU A 222 20.78 7.58 15.76
C LEU A 222 21.49 6.70 14.72
N PRO A 223 21.49 5.37 14.90
CA PRO A 223 21.98 4.46 13.86
C PRO A 223 21.30 4.69 12.52
N SER A 224 22.00 4.38 11.42
CA SER A 224 21.50 4.46 10.03
C SER A 224 20.37 3.45 9.77
N LEU A 225 19.22 3.65 10.41
CA LEU A 225 18.02 2.82 10.31
C LEU A 225 16.84 3.71 9.93
N PHE A 226 15.73 3.07 9.64
CA PHE A 226 14.46 3.74 9.38
C PHE A 226 13.59 3.71 10.64
N TYR A 227 13.18 4.86 11.09
CA TYR A 227 12.32 5.07 12.25
C TYR A 227 10.96 5.54 11.79
N ALA A 228 9.90 4.90 12.25
CA ALA A 228 8.55 5.25 11.85
C ALA A 228 7.58 5.21 13.03
N GLY A 229 6.62 6.13 13.03
CA GLY A 229 5.57 6.18 14.03
C GLY A 229 4.25 6.71 13.45
N ARG A 230 3.16 6.24 14.02
CA ARG A 230 1.80 6.64 13.69
C ARG A 230 0.92 6.63 14.93
N ILE A 231 0.08 7.65 15.07
CA ILE A 231 -0.94 7.74 16.11
C ILE A 231 -2.29 8.05 15.46
N ALA A 232 -3.36 7.43 15.97
CA ALA A 232 -4.69 7.64 15.42
C ALA A 232 -5.75 7.72 16.51
N VAL A 233 -6.72 8.62 16.29
CA VAL A 233 -7.94 8.76 17.10
C VAL A 233 -9.13 8.30 16.29
N MET A 234 -9.93 7.41 16.87
CA MET A 234 -11.10 6.78 16.26
C MET A 234 -12.32 6.94 17.18
N PRO A 235 -13.00 8.09 17.15
CA PRO A 235 -14.05 8.44 18.13
C PRO A 235 -15.22 7.44 18.19
N PHE A 236 -15.52 6.79 17.07
CA PHE A 236 -16.58 5.79 16.94
C PHE A 236 -16.10 4.34 17.05
N GLY A 237 -14.92 4.13 17.64
CA GLY A 237 -14.24 2.84 17.74
C GLY A 237 -13.41 2.51 16.52
N TYR A 238 -12.74 1.37 16.54
CA TYR A 238 -11.79 0.95 15.52
C TYR A 238 -12.32 1.11 14.10
N MET A 239 -11.57 1.78 13.25
CA MET A 239 -11.82 1.90 11.81
C MET A 239 -10.95 0.91 11.08
N PRO A 240 -11.54 -0.02 10.30
CA PRO A 240 -10.76 -0.96 9.49
C PRO A 240 -10.00 -0.24 8.37
N THR A 241 -8.90 -0.83 7.92
CA THR A 241 -8.13 -0.37 6.77
C THR A 241 -8.80 -0.80 5.45
N SER A 242 -10.05 -0.35 5.26
CA SER A 242 -10.91 -0.65 4.11
C SER A 242 -11.52 0.63 3.58
N GLN A 243 -11.60 0.78 2.27
CA GLN A 243 -12.09 2.00 1.61
C GLN A 243 -13.49 1.80 1.02
N GLY A 244 -14.48 1.52 1.86
CA GLY A 244 -15.86 1.31 1.45
C GLY A 244 -16.14 -0.15 1.06
N ASN A 245 -16.63 -0.90 2.01
CA ASN A 245 -17.00 -2.31 1.86
C ASN A 245 -18.53 -2.45 1.92
N PRO A 246 -19.18 -3.22 1.02
CA PRO A 246 -20.61 -3.44 1.05
C PRO A 246 -21.11 -4.05 2.38
N ASN A 247 -20.26 -4.76 3.11
CA ASN A 247 -20.61 -5.30 4.44
C ASN A 247 -20.71 -4.24 5.53
N ASN A 248 -20.21 -3.03 5.30
CA ASN A 248 -20.15 -1.94 6.28
C ASN A 248 -21.10 -0.78 5.95
N LEU A 249 -22.17 -1.05 5.19
CA LEU A 249 -23.08 -0.01 4.69
C LEU A 249 -23.77 0.81 5.78
N ASN A 250 -23.92 0.25 7.00
CA ASN A 250 -24.58 0.90 8.13
C ASN A 250 -23.59 1.35 9.22
N ASP A 251 -22.30 1.15 9.02
CA ASP A 251 -21.30 1.52 10.00
C ASP A 251 -21.10 3.03 10.05
N LYS A 252 -20.83 3.52 11.25
CA LYS A 252 -20.34 4.86 11.49
C LYS A 252 -18.95 4.76 12.08
N LYS A 253 -17.92 5.13 11.30
CA LYS A 253 -16.52 5.07 11.70
C LYS A 253 -15.79 6.34 11.26
N MET A 254 -14.80 6.72 12.03
CA MET A 254 -13.95 7.86 11.73
C MET A 254 -12.54 7.62 12.25
N ILE A 255 -11.55 8.05 11.50
CA ILE A 255 -10.17 8.09 11.91
C ILE A 255 -9.57 9.46 11.58
N ILE A 256 -8.80 9.99 12.51
CA ILE A 256 -7.89 11.12 12.32
C ILE A 256 -6.54 10.63 12.81
N ALA A 257 -5.52 10.73 11.97
CA ALA A 257 -4.21 10.24 12.37
C ALA A 257 -3.06 11.10 11.80
N LEU A 258 -1.92 10.95 12.45
CA LEU A 258 -0.65 11.52 12.05
C LEU A 258 0.38 10.41 12.00
N SER A 259 1.21 10.46 10.98
CA SER A 259 2.36 9.58 10.82
C SER A 259 3.60 10.37 10.47
N ALA A 260 4.75 9.89 10.93
CA ALA A 260 6.04 10.44 10.56
C ALA A 260 7.08 9.32 10.49
N ASN A 261 8.05 9.51 9.62
CA ASN A 261 9.19 8.61 9.54
C ASN A 261 10.45 9.35 9.11
N THR A 262 11.59 8.76 9.42
CA THR A 262 12.88 9.21 8.93
C THR A 262 13.78 8.02 8.63
N ASN A 263 14.33 8.00 7.43
CA ASN A 263 15.35 7.03 7.03
C ASN A 263 16.70 7.70 7.08
N VAL A 264 17.46 7.41 8.14
CA VAL A 264 18.76 8.01 8.38
C VAL A 264 19.76 7.45 7.37
N GLU A 265 20.45 8.34 6.65
CA GLU A 265 21.36 7.95 5.56
C GLU A 265 20.73 6.93 4.60
N ALA A 266 19.57 7.29 4.05
CA ALA A 266 18.83 6.41 3.16
C ALA A 266 19.65 5.91 1.97
N GLN A 267 20.60 6.74 1.54
CA GLN A 267 21.58 6.45 0.48
C GLN A 267 22.93 7.06 0.84
N SER A 268 23.97 6.62 0.14
CA SER A 268 25.35 7.10 0.38
C SER A 268 25.53 8.61 0.24
N GLU A 269 24.63 9.28 -0.48
CA GLU A 269 24.69 10.72 -0.77
C GLU A 269 23.56 11.51 -0.08
N SER A 270 22.72 10.86 0.74
CA SER A 270 21.64 11.52 1.46
C SER A 270 21.87 11.49 2.97
N THR A 271 21.55 12.59 3.64
CA THR A 271 21.60 12.65 5.11
C THR A 271 20.41 11.95 5.71
N ASN A 272 19.22 12.46 5.42
CA ASN A 272 17.98 11.92 5.94
C ASN A 272 16.88 12.02 4.88
N ASP A 273 16.02 11.01 4.83
CA ASP A 273 14.75 11.03 4.11
C ASP A 273 13.64 11.05 5.16
N THR A 274 13.02 12.20 5.34
CA THR A 274 11.99 12.41 6.37
C THR A 274 10.65 12.65 5.72
N ARG A 275 9.61 11.99 6.23
CA ARG A 275 8.23 12.13 5.74
C ARG A 275 7.26 12.33 6.87
N ALA A 276 6.18 13.05 6.57
CA ALA A 276 5.03 13.22 7.43
C ALA A 276 3.74 13.00 6.65
N GLY A 277 2.75 12.46 7.32
CA GLY A 277 1.42 12.22 6.77
C GLY A 277 0.33 12.64 7.74
N PHE A 278 -0.68 13.32 7.23
CA PHE A 278 -1.96 13.56 7.89
C PHE A 278 -3.03 12.76 7.20
N GLU A 279 -3.93 12.18 7.94
CA GLU A 279 -4.99 11.33 7.43
C GLU A 279 -6.32 11.59 8.15
N PHE A 280 -7.36 11.63 7.35
CA PHE A 280 -8.74 11.63 7.80
C PHE A 280 -9.55 10.68 6.95
N ALA A 281 -10.31 9.77 7.56
CA ALA A 281 -11.30 8.99 6.85
C ALA A 281 -12.59 8.89 7.68
N TYR A 282 -13.71 8.88 6.98
CA TYR A 282 -15.04 8.83 7.56
C TYR A 282 -15.93 7.88 6.77
N MET A 283 -16.61 7.02 7.48
CA MET A 283 -17.59 6.10 6.93
C MET A 283 -18.91 6.29 7.68
N VAL A 284 -19.97 6.53 6.96
CA VAL A 284 -21.32 6.65 7.51
C VAL A 284 -22.35 6.21 6.49
N ASN A 285 -23.20 5.28 6.89
CA ASN A 285 -24.19 4.69 5.99
C ASN A 285 -23.51 4.23 4.70
N LYS A 286 -24.01 4.63 3.56
CA LYS A 286 -23.51 4.24 2.24
C LYS A 286 -22.28 5.05 1.78
N LEU A 287 -21.84 6.03 2.57
CA LEU A 287 -20.77 6.96 2.21
C LEU A 287 -19.44 6.54 2.84
N TYR A 288 -18.39 6.51 2.06
CA TYR A 288 -17.00 6.55 2.47
C TYR A 288 -16.36 7.83 1.95
N PHE A 289 -15.63 8.53 2.81
CA PHE A 289 -14.83 9.71 2.46
C PHE A 289 -13.45 9.57 3.09
N ALA A 290 -12.40 9.94 2.37
CA ALA A 290 -11.04 10.02 2.91
C ALA A 290 -10.25 11.16 2.26
N THR A 291 -9.37 11.75 3.03
CA THR A 291 -8.38 12.71 2.57
C THR A 291 -7.07 12.51 3.32
N GLU A 292 -5.96 12.61 2.61
CA GLU A 292 -4.63 12.52 3.19
C GLU A 292 -3.72 13.58 2.57
N PHE A 293 -2.73 14.04 3.36
CA PHE A 293 -1.67 14.94 2.94
C PHE A 293 -0.32 14.33 3.27
N TYR A 294 0.63 14.53 2.39
CA TYR A 294 1.98 13.98 2.46
C TYR A 294 3.02 15.07 2.27
N TYR A 295 4.04 15.01 3.09
CA TYR A 295 5.26 15.79 2.95
C TYR A 295 6.46 14.85 2.97
N MET A 296 7.50 15.20 2.21
CA MET A 296 8.79 14.52 2.24
C MET A 296 9.90 15.53 2.05
N HIS A 297 10.95 15.38 2.84
CA HIS A 297 12.17 16.13 2.74
C HIS A 297 13.38 15.20 2.68
N ILE A 298 14.22 15.38 1.67
CA ILE A 298 15.47 14.65 1.52
C ILE A 298 16.60 15.65 1.51
N GLY A 299 17.52 15.55 2.48
CA GLY A 299 18.78 16.28 2.50
C GLY A 299 19.89 15.49 1.80
N PHE A 300 20.82 16.17 1.16
CA PHE A 300 21.95 15.57 0.47
C PHE A 300 23.28 16.05 1.05
N THR A 301 24.26 15.17 1.17
CA THR A 301 25.57 15.46 1.81
C THR A 301 26.61 16.00 0.85
N ASP A 302 26.56 15.61 -0.41
CA ASP A 302 27.52 16.04 -1.42
C ASP A 302 26.86 16.12 -2.78
N ARG A 303 26.66 17.35 -3.25
CA ARG A 303 26.07 17.57 -4.55
C ARG A 303 26.79 18.64 -5.34
N GLN A 304 27.47 18.17 -6.32
CA GLN A 304 28.13 19.04 -7.28
C GLN A 304 27.20 19.71 -8.30
N LYS A 305 25.92 19.39 -8.35
CA LYS A 305 25.11 19.73 -9.54
C LYS A 305 23.66 20.14 -9.36
N ILE A 306 23.02 19.97 -8.18
CA ILE A 306 21.58 20.24 -7.98
C ILE A 306 21.37 20.71 -6.53
N ASP A 307 20.22 21.33 -6.25
CA ASP A 307 19.84 21.82 -4.93
C ASP A 307 20.16 20.86 -3.80
N ASP A 308 20.61 21.38 -2.67
CA ASP A 308 21.04 20.60 -1.50
C ASP A 308 19.89 19.84 -0.83
N THR A 309 18.65 20.09 -1.25
CA THR A 309 17.44 19.48 -0.69
C THR A 309 16.43 19.16 -1.78
N PHE A 310 15.56 18.20 -1.46
CA PHE A 310 14.42 17.84 -2.26
C PHE A 310 13.18 17.81 -1.37
N ASP A 311 12.20 18.64 -1.70
CA ASP A 311 10.94 18.75 -0.99
C ASP A 311 9.78 18.31 -1.88
N TYR A 312 9.00 17.36 -1.38
CA TYR A 312 7.78 16.88 -2.00
C TYR A 312 6.58 17.18 -1.11
N TRP A 313 5.48 17.54 -1.70
CA TRP A 313 4.20 17.52 -1.03
C TRP A 313 3.09 17.09 -1.98
N GLY A 314 2.06 16.49 -1.43
CA GLY A 314 0.93 16.02 -2.20
C GLY A 314 -0.19 15.54 -1.30
N GLY A 315 -1.27 15.12 -1.91
CA GLY A 315 -2.41 14.63 -1.17
C GLY A 315 -3.59 14.30 -2.08
N TYR A 316 -4.61 13.73 -1.48
CA TYR A 316 -5.84 13.44 -2.18
C TYR A 316 -7.07 13.66 -1.30
N ALA A 317 -8.21 13.82 -1.95
CA ALA A 317 -9.53 13.64 -1.37
C ALA A 317 -10.32 12.68 -2.25
N GLN A 318 -10.99 11.70 -1.63
CA GLN A 318 -11.81 10.72 -2.36
C GLN A 318 -13.09 10.42 -1.62
N ALA A 319 -14.13 10.08 -2.40
CA ALA A 319 -15.41 9.66 -1.86
C ALA A 319 -15.97 8.49 -2.66
N GLY A 320 -16.65 7.57 -1.98
CA GLY A 320 -17.39 6.48 -2.56
C GLY A 320 -18.79 6.41 -1.98
N TYR A 321 -19.80 6.23 -2.82
CA TYR A 321 -21.19 6.13 -2.40
C TYR A 321 -21.89 4.93 -3.03
N PHE A 322 -22.51 4.11 -2.19
CA PHE A 322 -23.31 2.97 -2.67
C PHE A 322 -24.68 3.42 -3.16
N VAL A 323 -24.84 3.44 -4.47
CA VAL A 323 -26.12 3.75 -5.14
C VAL A 323 -27.11 2.58 -5.05
N ALA A 324 -26.57 1.38 -4.96
CA ALA A 324 -27.29 0.12 -4.69
C ALA A 324 -26.38 -0.82 -3.88
N PRO A 325 -26.89 -1.91 -3.28
CA PRO A 325 -26.09 -2.80 -2.42
C PRO A 325 -24.79 -3.34 -3.07
N GLN A 326 -24.79 -3.52 -4.39
CA GLN A 326 -23.67 -4.06 -5.17
C GLN A 326 -22.98 -2.99 -6.02
N TRP A 327 -23.49 -1.76 -6.08
CA TRP A 327 -23.00 -0.72 -6.96
C TRP A 327 -22.50 0.49 -6.16
N GLN A 328 -21.26 0.85 -6.34
CA GLN A 328 -20.65 2.02 -5.73
C GLN A 328 -20.05 2.91 -6.82
N VAL A 329 -20.37 4.19 -6.77
CA VAL A 329 -19.69 5.24 -7.54
C VAL A 329 -18.60 5.86 -6.69
N ALA A 330 -17.50 6.25 -7.32
CA ALA A 330 -16.35 6.82 -6.63
C ALA A 330 -15.76 7.98 -7.42
N ALA A 331 -15.24 8.95 -6.68
CA ALA A 331 -14.49 10.07 -7.24
C ALA A 331 -13.26 10.34 -6.38
N ARG A 332 -12.18 10.80 -7.00
CA ARG A 332 -10.95 11.23 -6.33
C ARG A 332 -10.38 12.45 -7.03
N TYR A 333 -9.91 13.38 -6.24
CA TYR A 333 -8.99 14.42 -6.67
C TYR A 333 -7.66 14.18 -5.97
N ASP A 334 -6.63 13.95 -6.74
CA ASP A 334 -5.28 13.66 -6.30
C ASP A 334 -4.35 14.72 -6.88
N PHE A 335 -3.37 15.19 -6.12
CA PHE A 335 -2.45 16.22 -6.56
C PHE A 335 -1.08 16.06 -5.90
N MET A 336 -0.04 16.51 -6.56
CA MET A 336 1.31 16.53 -6.00
C MET A 336 2.18 17.59 -6.66
N ASP A 337 3.07 18.16 -5.86
CA ASP A 337 4.27 18.84 -6.27
C ASP A 337 5.45 17.88 -6.05
N ARG A 338 6.06 17.44 -7.11
CA ARG A 338 7.12 16.42 -7.04
C ARG A 338 8.42 16.95 -6.47
N ASN A 339 8.68 18.24 -6.66
CA ASN A 339 9.84 18.92 -6.13
C ASN A 339 9.55 20.41 -5.97
N ALA A 340 9.14 20.81 -4.77
CA ALA A 340 8.79 22.19 -4.45
C ALA A 340 9.98 23.16 -4.50
N THR A 341 11.22 22.65 -4.58
CA THR A 341 12.41 23.46 -4.79
C THR A 341 12.63 23.78 -6.27
N SER A 342 12.00 23.06 -7.16
CA SER A 342 11.99 23.33 -8.60
C SER A 342 10.66 23.98 -9.03
N LYS A 343 10.65 24.60 -10.20
CA LYS A 343 9.43 25.23 -10.73
C LYS A 343 8.62 24.29 -11.62
N ASP A 344 8.62 22.98 -11.32
CA ASP A 344 7.98 21.96 -12.16
C ASP A 344 6.44 21.99 -12.11
N GLY A 345 5.87 22.76 -11.18
CA GLY A 345 4.42 22.91 -11.06
C GLY A 345 3.70 21.72 -10.45
N ILE A 346 2.41 21.93 -10.19
CA ILE A 346 1.53 20.95 -9.53
C ILE A 346 0.91 20.02 -10.57
N ILE A 347 1.02 18.73 -10.33
CA ILE A 347 0.32 17.69 -11.09
C ILE A 347 -1.05 17.46 -10.46
N ASN A 348 -2.11 17.56 -11.26
CA ASN A 348 -3.49 17.38 -10.85
C ASN A 348 -4.07 16.13 -11.51
N MET A 349 -4.74 15.28 -10.73
CA MET A 349 -5.18 13.96 -11.18
C MET A 349 -6.61 13.65 -10.70
N PRO A 350 -7.64 14.34 -11.26
CA PRO A 350 -9.02 13.96 -11.01
C PRO A 350 -9.31 12.57 -11.59
N ALA A 351 -10.08 11.77 -10.85
CA ALA A 351 -10.48 10.44 -11.26
C ALA A 351 -11.94 10.17 -10.87
N PHE A 352 -12.61 9.37 -11.70
CA PHE A 352 -13.96 8.88 -11.46
C PHE A 352 -14.01 7.39 -11.74
N GLY A 353 -14.81 6.66 -10.98
CA GLY A 353 -14.94 5.24 -11.16
C GLY A 353 -16.21 4.67 -10.60
N PHE A 354 -16.39 3.39 -10.88
CA PHE A 354 -17.46 2.60 -10.28
C PHE A 354 -16.96 1.21 -9.91
N ASN A 355 -17.60 0.64 -8.90
CA ASN A 355 -17.33 -0.69 -8.41
C ASN A 355 -18.62 -1.50 -8.50
N TYR A 356 -18.52 -2.72 -9.01
CA TYR A 356 -19.57 -3.71 -8.96
C TYR A 356 -19.13 -4.90 -8.10
N PHE A 357 -19.75 -5.08 -6.97
CA PHE A 357 -19.47 -6.14 -6.02
C PHE A 357 -20.33 -7.37 -6.34
N ILE A 358 -19.76 -8.33 -7.05
CA ILE A 358 -20.42 -9.58 -7.42
C ILE A 358 -20.62 -10.43 -6.17
N LYS A 359 -19.59 -10.50 -5.34
CA LYS A 359 -19.62 -11.18 -4.03
C LYS A 359 -18.72 -10.44 -3.04
N ASP A 360 -19.29 -9.45 -2.36
CA ASP A 360 -18.57 -8.60 -1.43
C ASP A 360 -17.25 -8.05 -2.05
N THR A 361 -16.18 -7.94 -1.28
CA THR A 361 -14.85 -7.59 -1.78
C THR A 361 -14.11 -8.77 -2.43
N ASN A 362 -14.64 -9.98 -2.29
CA ASN A 362 -13.98 -11.20 -2.76
C ASN A 362 -14.01 -11.32 -4.28
N LEU A 363 -15.12 -10.93 -4.90
CA LEU A 363 -15.24 -10.90 -6.37
C LEU A 363 -15.86 -9.57 -6.77
N LYS A 364 -15.06 -8.68 -7.33
CA LYS A 364 -15.53 -7.36 -7.77
C LYS A 364 -14.92 -6.96 -9.09
N LEU A 365 -15.68 -6.17 -9.83
CA LEU A 365 -15.25 -5.45 -11.02
C LEU A 365 -15.14 -3.97 -10.67
N GLN A 366 -14.04 -3.35 -11.04
CA GLN A 366 -13.80 -1.92 -10.87
C GLN A 366 -13.45 -1.30 -12.21
N ALA A 367 -13.95 -0.10 -12.46
CA ALA A 367 -13.53 0.71 -13.60
C ALA A 367 -13.25 2.14 -13.14
N MET A 368 -12.23 2.74 -13.73
CA MET A 368 -11.78 4.09 -13.40
C MET A 368 -11.30 4.81 -14.65
N TYR A 369 -11.71 6.07 -14.77
CA TYR A 369 -11.07 7.04 -15.63
C TYR A 369 -10.27 8.00 -14.77
N GLN A 370 -9.06 8.35 -15.20
CA GLN A 370 -8.20 9.34 -14.58
C GLN A 370 -7.62 10.26 -15.63
N TYR A 371 -7.66 11.54 -15.36
CA TYR A 371 -6.89 12.56 -16.03
C TYR A 371 -5.65 12.89 -15.21
N MET A 372 -4.53 13.17 -15.84
CA MET A 372 -3.33 13.68 -15.20
C MET A 372 -2.79 14.84 -16.05
N GLY A 373 -2.72 16.01 -15.46
CA GLY A 373 -2.20 17.21 -16.13
C GLY A 373 -1.37 18.05 -15.18
N ARG A 374 -0.47 18.84 -15.72
CA ARG A 374 0.37 19.78 -15.00
C ARG A 374 -0.19 21.20 -15.08
N LYS A 375 0.03 21.97 -14.02
CA LYS A 375 -0.26 23.40 -13.99
C LYS A 375 0.92 24.13 -13.36
N GLY A 376 1.31 25.27 -13.94
CA GLY A 376 2.30 26.13 -13.31
C GLY A 376 3.76 25.77 -13.63
N HIS A 377 4.04 25.62 -14.89
CA HIS A 377 5.35 25.24 -15.39
C HIS A 377 6.26 26.42 -15.67
N ASP A 378 7.53 26.31 -15.34
CA ASP A 378 8.56 27.28 -15.70
C ASP A 378 9.93 26.58 -15.92
N THR A 379 9.94 25.43 -16.60
CA THR A 379 11.18 24.80 -17.03
C THR A 379 11.65 25.34 -18.36
N GLN A 380 12.95 25.25 -18.64
CA GLN A 380 13.50 25.71 -19.93
C GLN A 380 12.91 24.94 -21.11
N LEU A 381 12.61 23.66 -20.92
CA LEU A 381 11.91 22.83 -21.90
C LEU A 381 10.49 23.33 -22.20
N ASP A 382 9.81 23.91 -21.21
CA ASP A 382 8.48 24.44 -21.39
C ASP A 382 8.47 25.84 -22.00
N ARG A 383 9.54 26.61 -21.80
CA ARG A 383 9.72 27.93 -22.46
C ARG A 383 9.99 27.81 -23.94
N ASP A 384 10.65 26.76 -24.35
CA ASP A 384 10.94 26.48 -25.76
C ASP A 384 9.79 25.72 -26.45
N ASN A 385 8.88 25.13 -25.67
CA ASN A 385 7.72 24.36 -26.13
C ASN A 385 6.53 24.73 -25.24
N ASP A 386 5.83 25.79 -25.60
CA ASP A 386 4.73 26.40 -24.82
C ASP A 386 3.61 25.47 -24.33
N ASP A 387 3.65 24.16 -24.61
CA ASP A 387 2.59 23.20 -24.34
C ASP A 387 3.04 21.77 -24.00
N LEU A 388 4.20 21.55 -23.39
CA LEU A 388 4.53 20.22 -22.84
C LEU A 388 3.77 19.89 -21.54
N GLY A 389 2.61 20.44 -21.35
CA GLY A 389 1.64 19.95 -20.41
C GLY A 389 1.13 18.58 -20.86
N LEU A 390 1.93 17.52 -20.72
CA LEU A 390 1.56 16.15 -21.06
C LEU A 390 0.30 15.75 -20.27
N ALA A 391 -0.85 16.12 -20.78
CA ALA A 391 -2.12 15.66 -20.26
C ALA A 391 -2.28 14.18 -20.66
N THR A 392 -2.35 13.34 -19.66
CA THR A 392 -2.52 11.90 -19.84
C THR A 392 -3.93 11.52 -19.39
N HIS A 393 -4.62 10.82 -20.25
CA HIS A 393 -5.90 10.20 -19.92
C HIS A 393 -5.70 8.71 -19.78
N SER A 394 -6.31 8.10 -18.78
CA SER A 394 -6.25 6.67 -18.59
C SER A 394 -7.61 6.08 -18.22
N VAL A 395 -7.94 4.93 -18.82
CA VAL A 395 -9.03 4.09 -18.39
C VAL A 395 -8.45 2.77 -17.89
N THR A 396 -8.86 2.37 -16.71
CA THR A 396 -8.47 1.08 -16.11
C THR A 396 -9.73 0.31 -15.76
N VAL A 397 -9.81 -0.94 -16.22
CA VAL A 397 -10.84 -1.90 -15.81
C VAL A 397 -10.13 -3.05 -15.12
N MET A 398 -10.56 -3.41 -13.91
CA MET A 398 -9.93 -4.44 -13.09
C MET A 398 -10.95 -5.43 -12.56
N LEU A 399 -10.68 -6.71 -12.77
CA LEU A 399 -11.38 -7.79 -12.12
C LEU A 399 -10.52 -8.33 -10.97
N GLN A 400 -11.14 -8.46 -9.81
CA GLN A 400 -10.52 -8.99 -8.60
C GLN A 400 -11.22 -10.25 -8.16
N TYR A 401 -10.41 -11.23 -7.76
CA TYR A 401 -10.82 -12.41 -7.01
C TYR A 401 -9.96 -12.55 -5.75
N ALA A 402 -10.60 -12.76 -4.61
CA ALA A 402 -9.95 -13.01 -3.32
C ALA A 402 -10.72 -14.08 -2.53
N PHE A 403 -10.03 -14.81 -1.69
CA PHE A 403 -10.65 -15.71 -0.70
C PHE A 403 -9.80 -15.82 0.57
#